data_6720f9a072bddcbee05db40d8b31a729
#
_entry.id   6720f9a072bddcbee05db40d8b31a729
#
_cell.length_a   1.000
_cell.length_b   1.000
_cell.length_c   1.000
_cell.angle_alpha   90.00
_cell.angle_beta   90.00
_cell.angle_gamma   90.00
#
_symmetry.space_group_name_H-M   'P 1'
#
loop_
_entity.id
_entity.type
_entity.pdbx_description
1 polymer ?
#
loop_
_entity_poly.entity_id
_entity_poly.type
_entity_poly.pdbx_seq_one_letter_code
_entity_poly.pdbx_strand_id
1 'polypeptide(L)'
;ALSKPENSAMVSIFVPGELLTAAGLTPYSVEAMSCFIAGTRCEQTFLRKTEEEGFPETMCSYHRVFLGAALSGLVPKPKCMIYTNLACDSNMMTFPYLKQKNMLPGFFIDVPYDKNEDSVKYVADQLRELKAFLEDVTGKKISEEEVRQAVNNSNQAAAYYHEQLALRKEHDPVTSLTNERLSLIHISEPTRLA
;
A
#
# COMPACT_ATOMS: atom_id res chain seq x y z
N ALA A 1 1.40 -11.39 1.08
CA ALA A 1 0.01 -10.96 1.30
C ALA A 1 -0.99 -11.98 0.79
N LEU A 2 -0.91 -12.39 -0.47
CA LEU A 2 -1.92 -13.27 -1.10
C LEU A 2 -2.00 -14.67 -0.47
N SER A 3 -0.92 -15.21 0.08
CA SER A 3 -0.88 -16.54 0.72
C SER A 3 -1.36 -16.55 2.17
N LYS A 4 -1.37 -15.37 2.83
CA LYS A 4 -1.83 -15.19 4.22
C LYS A 4 -2.56 -13.85 4.33
N PRO A 5 -3.78 -13.75 3.78
CA PRO A 5 -4.53 -12.51 3.76
C PRO A 5 -4.86 -11.98 5.18
N GLU A 6 -5.00 -12.88 6.15
CA GLU A 6 -5.20 -12.54 7.56
C GLU A 6 -4.04 -11.75 8.18
N ASN A 7 -2.86 -11.78 7.55
CA ASN A 7 -1.66 -11.03 7.95
C ASN A 7 -1.35 -9.92 6.96
N SER A 8 -2.32 -9.45 6.18
CA SER A 8 -2.11 -8.40 5.20
C SER A 8 -2.86 -7.12 5.53
N ALA A 9 -2.34 -6.00 5.03
CA ALA A 9 -2.99 -4.70 5.05
C ALA A 9 -3.13 -4.15 3.63
N MET A 10 -4.31 -3.68 3.28
CA MET A 10 -4.54 -2.95 2.03
C MET A 10 -4.11 -1.50 2.20
N VAL A 11 -3.28 -1.01 1.30
CA VAL A 11 -2.71 0.34 1.42
C VAL A 11 -2.81 1.13 0.12
N SER A 12 -2.89 2.46 0.23
CA SER A 12 -2.58 3.35 -0.88
C SER A 12 -1.06 3.54 -1.02
N ILE A 13 -0.59 3.95 -2.19
CA ILE A 13 0.83 3.89 -2.59
C ILE A 13 1.80 4.62 -1.65
N PHE A 14 1.38 5.68 -0.96
CA PHE A 14 2.27 6.50 -0.11
C PHE A 14 2.10 6.26 1.40
N VAL A 15 1.51 5.14 1.77
CA VAL A 15 1.44 4.73 3.18
C VAL A 15 2.81 4.23 3.63
N PRO A 16 3.34 4.69 4.78
CA PRO A 16 4.60 4.19 5.31
C PRO A 16 4.50 2.71 5.69
N GLY A 17 5.17 1.85 4.92
CA GLY A 17 5.14 0.40 5.10
C GLY A 17 5.85 -0.10 6.36
N GLU A 18 6.74 0.73 6.92
CA GLU A 18 7.59 0.38 8.05
C GLU A 18 6.79 0.05 9.31
N LEU A 19 5.76 0.82 9.62
CA LEU A 19 4.87 0.55 10.76
C LEU A 19 4.07 -0.74 10.56
N LEU A 20 3.64 -1.02 9.33
CA LEU A 20 2.93 -2.26 9.00
C LEU A 20 3.85 -3.47 9.16
N THR A 21 5.07 -3.37 8.65
CA THR A 21 6.09 -4.42 8.79
C THR A 21 6.42 -4.67 10.26
N ALA A 22 6.60 -3.62 11.06
CA ALA A 22 6.81 -3.74 12.50
C ALA A 22 5.61 -4.41 13.22
N ALA A 23 4.40 -4.16 12.73
CA ALA A 23 3.19 -4.84 13.23
C ALA A 23 3.06 -6.31 12.77
N GLY A 24 3.94 -6.79 11.87
CA GLY A 24 3.88 -8.12 11.29
C GLY A 24 2.85 -8.27 10.17
N LEU A 25 2.43 -7.15 9.57
CA LEU A 25 1.52 -7.13 8.44
C LEU A 25 2.29 -6.97 7.12
N THR A 26 1.83 -7.66 6.10
CA THR A 26 2.32 -7.51 4.73
C THR A 26 1.44 -6.51 3.99
N PRO A 27 1.95 -5.33 3.63
CA PRO A 27 1.19 -4.37 2.86
C PRO A 27 1.00 -4.84 1.41
N TYR A 28 -0.16 -4.55 0.83
CA TYR A 28 -0.35 -4.63 -0.61
C TYR A 28 -1.07 -3.37 -1.12
N SER A 29 -0.50 -2.78 -2.17
CA SER A 29 -1.01 -1.54 -2.74
C SER A 29 -2.15 -1.81 -3.72
N VAL A 30 -3.18 -0.98 -3.63
CA VAL A 30 -4.32 -0.91 -4.56
C VAL A 30 -3.82 -0.68 -5.99
N GLU A 31 -2.91 0.24 -6.14
CA GLU A 31 -2.38 0.65 -7.43
C GLU A 31 -1.50 -0.45 -8.05
N ALA A 32 -0.69 -1.12 -7.26
CA ALA A 32 0.13 -2.24 -7.72
C ALA A 32 -0.74 -3.42 -8.19
N MET A 33 -1.83 -3.73 -7.48
CA MET A 33 -2.78 -4.76 -7.88
C MET A 33 -3.46 -4.41 -9.20
N SER A 34 -3.84 -3.15 -9.41
CA SER A 34 -4.42 -2.69 -10.66
C SER A 34 -3.44 -2.77 -11.83
N CYS A 35 -2.17 -2.41 -11.62
CA CYS A 35 -1.11 -2.60 -12.60
C CYS A 35 -0.98 -4.07 -13.01
N PHE A 36 -1.00 -4.97 -12.03
CA PHE A 36 -0.90 -6.40 -12.29
C PHE A 36 -2.09 -6.91 -13.12
N ILE A 37 -3.32 -6.52 -12.74
CA ILE A 37 -4.54 -6.88 -13.48
C ILE A 37 -4.50 -6.33 -14.91
N ALA A 38 -4.13 -5.07 -15.10
CA ALA A 38 -3.99 -4.45 -16.42
C ALA A 38 -2.92 -5.15 -17.28
N GLY A 39 -1.83 -5.61 -16.66
CA GLY A 39 -0.79 -6.41 -17.33
C GLY A 39 -1.32 -7.73 -17.91
N THR A 40 -2.39 -8.28 -17.34
CA THR A 40 -3.07 -9.49 -17.85
C THR A 40 -4.15 -9.17 -18.89
N ARG A 41 -4.41 -7.89 -19.18
CA ARG A 41 -5.47 -7.41 -20.08
C ARG A 41 -6.89 -7.82 -19.69
N CYS A 42 -7.13 -7.98 -18.40
CA CYS A 42 -8.44 -8.34 -17.84
C CYS A 42 -9.18 -7.17 -17.19
N GLU A 43 -8.64 -5.95 -17.28
CA GLU A 43 -9.13 -4.74 -16.61
C GLU A 43 -10.58 -4.38 -16.96
N GLN A 44 -11.01 -4.63 -18.19
CA GLN A 44 -12.36 -4.27 -18.69
C GLN A 44 -13.49 -4.92 -17.89
N THR A 45 -13.29 -6.13 -17.41
CA THR A 45 -14.27 -6.84 -16.58
C THR A 45 -14.50 -6.13 -15.26
N PHE A 46 -13.41 -5.65 -14.65
CA PHE A 46 -13.45 -4.98 -13.36
C PHE A 46 -13.92 -3.53 -13.46
N LEU A 47 -13.59 -2.83 -14.55
CA LEU A 47 -14.12 -1.51 -14.84
C LEU A 47 -15.64 -1.52 -14.92
N ARG A 48 -16.22 -2.44 -15.70
CA ARG A 48 -17.68 -2.62 -15.79
C ARG A 48 -18.31 -2.93 -14.43
N LYS A 49 -17.69 -3.80 -13.65
CA LYS A 49 -18.19 -4.14 -12.31
C LYS A 49 -18.28 -2.91 -11.39
N THR A 50 -17.31 -2.01 -11.49
CA THR A 50 -17.28 -0.77 -10.70
C THR A 50 -18.37 0.21 -11.18
N GLU A 51 -18.61 0.30 -12.48
CA GLU A 51 -19.67 1.12 -13.07
C GLU A 51 -21.07 0.61 -12.66
N GLU A 52 -21.29 -0.70 -12.64
CA GLU A 52 -22.51 -1.33 -12.15
C GLU A 52 -22.80 -0.98 -10.67
N GLU A 53 -21.78 -0.73 -9.86
CA GLU A 53 -21.91 -0.25 -8.47
C GLU A 53 -22.13 1.27 -8.36
N GLY A 54 -22.21 1.98 -9.49
CA GLY A 54 -22.53 3.40 -9.58
C GLY A 54 -21.34 4.35 -9.55
N PHE A 55 -20.10 3.86 -9.70
CA PHE A 55 -18.93 4.72 -9.80
C PHE A 55 -18.80 5.30 -11.21
N PRO A 56 -18.46 6.60 -11.33
CA PRO A 56 -18.37 7.26 -12.62
C PRO A 56 -17.15 6.81 -13.43
N GLU A 57 -17.29 6.78 -14.75
CA GLU A 57 -16.19 6.47 -15.66
C GLU A 57 -15.03 7.47 -15.56
N THR A 58 -15.29 8.68 -15.09
CA THR A 58 -14.29 9.74 -14.89
C THR A 58 -13.37 9.51 -13.69
N MET A 59 -13.73 8.58 -12.79
CA MET A 59 -12.85 8.19 -11.69
C MET A 59 -11.60 7.50 -12.24
N CYS A 60 -10.48 7.66 -11.53
CA CYS A 60 -9.20 7.03 -11.86
C CYS A 60 -9.35 5.53 -12.18
N SER A 61 -8.92 5.10 -13.36
CA SER A 61 -9.06 3.72 -13.83
C SER A 61 -8.33 2.71 -12.95
N TYR A 62 -7.20 3.07 -12.34
CA TYR A 62 -6.50 2.22 -11.38
C TYR A 62 -7.39 1.85 -10.19
N HIS A 63 -8.06 2.85 -9.61
CA HIS A 63 -8.98 2.64 -8.50
C HIS A 63 -10.22 1.87 -8.92
N ARG A 64 -10.75 2.14 -10.12
CA ARG A 64 -11.90 1.41 -10.66
C ARG A 64 -11.58 -0.07 -10.88
N VAL A 65 -10.44 -0.39 -11.48
CA VAL A 65 -10.00 -1.78 -11.69
C VAL A 65 -9.85 -2.51 -10.35
N PHE A 66 -9.18 -1.89 -9.38
CA PHE A 66 -9.02 -2.50 -8.07
C PHE A 66 -10.34 -2.70 -7.35
N LEU A 67 -11.21 -1.68 -7.35
CA LEU A 67 -12.50 -1.74 -6.71
C LEU A 67 -13.37 -2.86 -7.31
N GLY A 68 -13.43 -2.94 -8.64
CA GLY A 68 -14.14 -4.02 -9.33
C GLY A 68 -13.58 -5.41 -9.00
N ALA A 69 -12.26 -5.54 -8.90
CA ALA A 69 -11.62 -6.79 -8.49
C ALA A 69 -11.93 -7.18 -7.04
N ALA A 70 -11.92 -6.19 -6.14
CA ALA A 70 -12.29 -6.40 -4.73
C ALA A 70 -13.76 -6.81 -4.57
N LEU A 71 -14.65 -6.15 -5.30
CA LEU A 71 -16.09 -6.47 -5.32
C LEU A 71 -16.41 -7.84 -5.95
N SER A 72 -15.55 -8.29 -6.86
CA SER A 72 -15.65 -9.63 -7.47
C SER A 72 -15.04 -10.74 -6.61
N GLY A 73 -14.48 -10.40 -5.43
CA GLY A 73 -13.85 -11.37 -4.54
C GLY A 73 -12.47 -11.87 -5.01
N LEU A 74 -11.88 -11.24 -6.03
CA LEU A 74 -10.54 -11.60 -6.52
C LEU A 74 -9.43 -11.16 -5.56
N VAL A 75 -9.64 -10.03 -4.89
CA VAL A 75 -8.68 -9.49 -3.93
C VAL A 75 -8.93 -10.09 -2.57
N PRO A 76 -7.92 -10.70 -1.93
CA PRO A 76 -8.06 -11.27 -0.60
C PRO A 76 -8.46 -10.22 0.43
N LYS A 77 -9.33 -10.60 1.36
CA LYS A 77 -9.78 -9.72 2.43
C LYS A 77 -8.61 -9.45 3.39
N PRO A 78 -8.14 -8.19 3.52
CA PRO A 78 -7.06 -7.85 4.43
C PRO A 78 -7.52 -7.81 5.87
N LYS A 79 -6.58 -7.72 6.80
CA LYS A 79 -6.86 -7.50 8.21
C LYS A 79 -7.34 -6.07 8.48
N CYS A 80 -6.74 -5.10 7.81
CA CYS A 80 -7.11 -3.69 7.88
C CYS A 80 -6.74 -2.94 6.59
N MET A 81 -7.16 -1.67 6.54
CA MET A 81 -6.86 -0.76 5.44
C MET A 81 -6.22 0.52 5.96
N ILE A 82 -5.15 0.98 5.31
CA ILE A 82 -4.52 2.25 5.61
C ILE A 82 -4.40 3.05 4.31
N TYR A 83 -4.80 4.31 4.33
CA TYR A 83 -4.78 5.16 3.15
C TYR A 83 -4.51 6.61 3.50
N THR A 84 -4.12 7.39 2.50
CA THR A 84 -3.75 8.80 2.62
C THR A 84 -4.40 9.61 1.51
N ASN A 85 -4.53 10.92 1.71
CA ASN A 85 -4.91 11.89 0.69
C ASN A 85 -3.74 12.26 -0.27
N LEU A 86 -2.54 11.70 -0.05
CA LEU A 86 -1.42 11.96 -0.95
C LEU A 86 -1.68 11.44 -2.36
N ALA A 87 -1.38 12.26 -3.33
CA ALA A 87 -1.33 12.01 -4.77
C ALA A 87 -2.65 11.70 -5.47
N CYS A 88 -3.67 11.15 -4.81
CA CYS A 88 -4.88 10.71 -5.52
C CYS A 88 -6.15 10.82 -4.66
N ASP A 89 -7.06 11.69 -5.07
CA ASP A 89 -8.36 11.87 -4.42
C ASP A 89 -9.25 10.61 -4.51
N SER A 90 -9.00 9.74 -5.47
CA SER A 90 -9.73 8.48 -5.58
C SER A 90 -9.53 7.56 -4.36
N ASN A 91 -8.46 7.75 -3.58
CA ASN A 91 -8.29 7.09 -2.28
C ASN A 91 -9.47 7.38 -1.35
N MET A 92 -9.95 8.64 -1.36
CA MET A 92 -11.06 9.10 -0.51
C MET A 92 -12.41 8.52 -0.92
N MET A 93 -12.51 7.92 -2.09
CA MET A 93 -13.70 7.19 -2.55
C MET A 93 -13.54 5.68 -2.34
N THR A 94 -12.44 5.11 -2.78
CA THR A 94 -12.21 3.66 -2.80
C THR A 94 -12.17 3.07 -1.39
N PHE A 95 -11.33 3.62 -0.51
CA PHE A 95 -11.12 3.06 0.82
C PHE A 95 -12.33 3.20 1.75
N PRO A 96 -12.99 4.37 1.87
CA PRO A 96 -14.21 4.49 2.66
C PRO A 96 -15.33 3.58 2.16
N TYR A 97 -15.50 3.45 0.84
CA TYR A 97 -16.49 2.55 0.26
C TYR A 97 -16.22 1.08 0.64
N LEU A 98 -14.98 0.61 0.46
CA LEU A 98 -14.60 -0.75 0.83
C LEU A 98 -14.67 -1.00 2.34
N LYS A 99 -14.34 0.01 3.15
CA LYS A 99 -14.50 -0.04 4.61
C LYS A 99 -15.96 -0.32 4.98
N GLN A 100 -16.88 0.43 4.41
CA GLN A 100 -18.31 0.27 4.66
C GLN A 100 -18.83 -1.08 4.12
N LYS A 101 -18.49 -1.43 2.88
CA LYS A 101 -18.97 -2.64 2.21
C LYS A 101 -18.49 -3.92 2.89
N ASN A 102 -17.25 -3.96 3.32
CA ASN A 102 -16.60 -5.15 3.88
C ASN A 102 -16.50 -5.14 5.41
N MET A 103 -16.95 -4.08 6.07
CA MET A 103 -16.81 -3.86 7.52
C MET A 103 -15.39 -4.10 8.04
N LEU A 104 -14.40 -3.58 7.31
CA LEU A 104 -12.99 -3.69 7.66
C LEU A 104 -12.53 -2.49 8.49
N PRO A 105 -11.69 -2.68 9.52
CA PRO A 105 -11.05 -1.57 10.20
C PRO A 105 -10.15 -0.80 9.23
N GLY A 106 -10.20 0.52 9.29
CA GLY A 106 -9.41 1.36 8.40
C GLY A 106 -8.94 2.63 9.08
N PHE A 107 -7.69 3.03 8.79
CA PHE A 107 -7.06 4.24 9.26
C PHE A 107 -6.72 5.17 8.09
N PHE A 108 -7.05 6.44 8.24
CA PHE A 108 -6.74 7.48 7.28
C PHE A 108 -5.61 8.35 7.82
N ILE A 109 -4.60 8.60 7.00
CA ILE A 109 -3.51 9.53 7.28
C ILE A 109 -3.76 10.77 6.45
N ASP A 110 -4.09 11.88 7.10
CA ASP A 110 -4.25 13.18 6.47
C ASP A 110 -2.91 13.89 6.38
N VAL A 111 -2.48 14.18 5.16
CA VAL A 111 -1.21 14.88 4.93
C VAL A 111 -1.50 16.29 4.44
N PRO A 112 -1.15 17.32 5.23
CA PRO A 112 -1.36 18.70 4.85
C PRO A 112 -0.57 19.11 3.61
N TYR A 113 -1.10 20.07 2.87
CA TYR A 113 -0.44 20.62 1.69
C TYR A 113 0.79 21.48 2.06
N ASP A 114 0.69 22.17 3.20
CA ASP A 114 1.75 23.06 3.68
C ASP A 114 2.90 22.27 4.30
N LYS A 115 4.12 22.69 3.95
CA LYS A 115 5.36 22.07 4.44
C LYS A 115 5.97 22.95 5.54
N ASN A 116 5.45 22.85 6.75
CA ASN A 116 5.93 23.59 7.91
C ASN A 116 6.06 22.63 9.13
N GLU A 117 6.58 23.14 10.23
CA GLU A 117 6.81 22.34 11.44
C GLU A 117 5.50 21.82 12.06
N ASP A 118 4.42 22.58 11.98
CA ASP A 118 3.11 22.14 12.47
C ASP A 118 2.56 20.98 11.66
N SER A 119 2.73 21.01 10.35
CA SER A 119 2.36 19.90 9.46
C SER A 119 3.15 18.64 9.75
N VAL A 120 4.46 18.77 10.00
CA VAL A 120 5.30 17.64 10.39
C VAL A 120 4.84 17.05 11.72
N LYS A 121 4.57 17.89 12.71
CA LYS A 121 4.05 17.44 14.01
C LYS A 121 2.69 16.75 13.85
N TYR A 122 1.79 17.33 13.08
CA TYR A 122 0.46 16.79 12.83
C TYR A 122 0.52 15.39 12.22
N VAL A 123 1.36 15.18 11.20
CA VAL A 123 1.54 13.84 10.61
C VAL A 123 2.22 12.88 11.58
N ALA A 124 3.21 13.36 12.35
CA ALA A 124 3.89 12.51 13.35
C ALA A 124 2.91 12.03 14.45
N ASP A 125 1.96 12.87 14.87
CA ASP A 125 0.95 12.48 15.85
C ASP A 125 0.00 11.42 15.25
N GLN A 126 -0.43 11.56 14.00
CA GLN A 126 -1.21 10.53 13.30
C GLN A 126 -0.44 9.21 13.14
N LEU A 127 0.87 9.24 12.91
CA LEU A 127 1.66 7.99 12.86
C LEU A 127 1.74 7.29 14.22
N ARG A 128 1.70 8.03 15.34
CA ARG A 128 1.56 7.46 16.68
C ARG A 128 0.19 6.82 16.89
N GLU A 129 -0.86 7.48 16.40
CA GLU A 129 -2.22 6.92 16.42
C GLU A 129 -2.34 5.69 15.51
N LEU A 130 -1.72 5.72 14.32
CA LEU A 130 -1.63 4.54 13.45
C LEU A 130 -0.94 3.36 14.15
N LYS A 131 0.16 3.61 14.87
CA LYS A 131 0.82 2.57 15.67
C LYS A 131 -0.16 1.95 16.67
N ALA A 132 -0.89 2.76 17.43
CA ALA A 132 -1.89 2.28 18.40
C ALA A 132 -3.02 1.49 17.70
N PHE A 133 -3.51 1.98 16.57
CA PHE A 133 -4.50 1.27 15.74
C PHE A 133 -3.99 -0.10 15.28
N LEU A 134 -2.73 -0.16 14.81
CA LEU A 134 -2.14 -1.42 14.36
C LEU A 134 -1.94 -2.41 15.52
N GLU A 135 -1.57 -1.92 16.70
CA GLU A 135 -1.49 -2.73 17.92
C GLU A 135 -2.85 -3.33 18.30
N ASP A 136 -3.92 -2.54 18.20
CA ASP A 136 -5.28 -2.99 18.48
C ASP A 136 -5.74 -4.06 17.47
N VAL A 137 -5.57 -3.79 16.17
CA VAL A 137 -5.99 -4.69 15.10
C VAL A 137 -5.21 -6.00 15.11
N THR A 138 -3.91 -5.97 15.40
CA THR A 138 -3.05 -7.16 15.37
C THR A 138 -3.01 -7.92 16.68
N GLY A 139 -3.33 -7.25 17.80
CA GLY A 139 -3.13 -7.77 19.15
C GLY A 139 -1.65 -7.83 19.56
N LYS A 140 -0.75 -7.26 18.74
CA LYS A 140 0.71 -7.26 18.97
C LYS A 140 1.18 -5.87 19.38
N LYS A 141 1.94 -5.78 20.46
CA LYS A 141 2.66 -4.55 20.81
C LYS A 141 3.84 -4.33 19.87
N ILE A 142 4.00 -3.10 19.44
CA ILE A 142 5.06 -2.69 18.51
C ILE A 142 6.11 -1.91 19.31
N SER A 143 7.29 -2.46 19.44
CA SER A 143 8.41 -1.80 20.12
C SER A 143 9.06 -0.74 19.20
N GLU A 144 9.74 0.23 19.83
CA GLU A 144 10.52 1.23 19.06
C GLU A 144 11.67 0.57 18.28
N GLU A 145 12.24 -0.52 18.80
CA GLU A 145 13.30 -1.24 18.12
C GLU A 145 12.80 -1.92 16.84
N GLU A 146 11.61 -2.52 16.85
CA GLU A 146 11.00 -3.09 15.64
C GLU A 146 10.72 -2.01 14.58
N VAL A 147 10.26 -0.83 14.99
CA VAL A 147 10.06 0.31 14.06
C VAL A 147 11.41 0.77 13.50
N ARG A 148 12.42 0.93 14.36
CA ARG A 148 13.78 1.33 13.94
C ARG A 148 14.37 0.33 12.96
N GLN A 149 14.23 -0.96 13.21
CA GLN A 149 14.70 -2.01 12.32
C GLN A 149 13.97 -1.96 10.96
N ALA A 150 12.65 -1.75 10.95
CA ALA A 150 11.88 -1.62 9.72
C ALA A 150 12.32 -0.40 8.91
N VAL A 151 12.55 0.75 9.54
CA VAL A 151 13.06 1.97 8.90
C VAL A 151 14.47 1.74 8.35
N ASN A 152 15.37 1.09 9.10
CA ASN A 152 16.71 0.77 8.63
C ASN A 152 16.69 -0.14 7.40
N ASN A 153 15.83 -1.16 7.39
CA ASN A 153 15.65 -2.04 6.24
C ASN A 153 15.13 -1.28 5.01
N SER A 154 14.16 -0.38 5.20
CA SER A 154 13.63 0.48 4.13
C SER A 154 14.69 1.40 3.56
N ASN A 155 15.49 2.05 4.40
CA ASN A 155 16.60 2.91 3.99
C ASN A 155 17.67 2.12 3.22
N GLN A 156 17.99 0.91 3.65
CA GLN A 156 18.94 0.05 2.97
C GLN A 156 18.41 -0.40 1.59
N ALA A 157 17.14 -0.74 1.50
CA ALA A 157 16.49 -1.06 0.23
C ALA A 157 16.52 0.13 -0.74
N ALA A 158 16.25 1.34 -0.25
CA ALA A 158 16.35 2.56 -1.05
C ALA A 158 17.78 2.81 -1.54
N ALA A 159 18.80 2.58 -0.70
CA ALA A 159 20.20 2.71 -1.08
C ALA A 159 20.58 1.74 -2.22
N TYR A 160 20.22 0.48 -2.12
CA TYR A 160 20.43 -0.50 -3.19
C TYR A 160 19.71 -0.15 -4.48
N TYR A 161 18.50 0.40 -4.39
CA TYR A 161 17.76 0.87 -5.56
C TYR A 161 18.49 2.04 -6.26
N HIS A 162 19.01 2.99 -5.50
CA HIS A 162 19.81 4.09 -6.07
C HIS A 162 21.10 3.59 -6.73
N GLU A 163 21.78 2.62 -6.13
CA GLU A 163 22.94 1.96 -6.71
C GLU A 163 22.60 1.27 -8.02
N GLN A 164 21.51 0.51 -8.05
CA GLN A 164 21.01 -0.14 -9.26
C GLN A 164 20.69 0.88 -10.38
N LEU A 165 20.05 2.00 -10.04
CA LEU A 165 19.80 3.07 -11.02
C LEU A 165 21.09 3.69 -11.56
N ALA A 166 22.13 3.81 -10.74
CA ALA A 166 23.43 4.31 -11.18
C ALA A 166 24.10 3.34 -12.18
N LEU A 167 24.06 2.04 -11.89
CA LEU A 167 24.60 0.99 -12.77
C LEU A 167 23.97 0.97 -14.16
N ARG A 168 22.69 1.36 -14.28
CA ARG A 168 21.98 1.45 -15.57
C ARG A 168 22.54 2.51 -16.52
N LYS A 169 23.34 3.44 -16.03
CA LYS A 169 24.01 4.40 -16.89
C LYS A 169 25.19 3.80 -17.68
N GLU A 170 25.72 2.69 -17.18
CA GLU A 170 26.93 2.04 -17.67
C GLU A 170 26.66 0.64 -18.25
N HIS A 171 25.54 0.03 -17.86
CA HIS A 171 25.20 -1.35 -18.23
C HIS A 171 23.75 -1.45 -18.70
N ASP A 172 23.49 -2.36 -19.63
CA ASP A 172 22.12 -2.68 -20.04
C ASP A 172 21.35 -3.30 -18.85
N PRO A 173 20.07 -2.90 -18.65
CA PRO A 173 19.27 -3.42 -17.56
C PRO A 173 19.01 -4.92 -17.74
N VAL A 174 19.37 -5.71 -16.73
CA VAL A 174 19.18 -7.16 -16.71
C VAL A 174 17.69 -7.53 -16.48
N THR A 175 16.90 -6.60 -15.92
CA THR A 175 15.51 -6.81 -15.57
C THR A 175 14.61 -5.72 -16.16
N SER A 176 13.35 -6.10 -16.43
CA SER A 176 12.35 -5.11 -16.84
C SER A 176 11.98 -4.19 -15.66
N LEU A 177 11.52 -2.96 -15.98
CA LEU A 177 10.98 -2.01 -15.00
C LEU A 177 9.88 -2.61 -14.10
N THR A 178 9.12 -3.56 -14.62
CA THR A 178 8.08 -4.26 -13.87
C THR A 178 8.68 -5.15 -12.80
N ASN A 179 9.74 -5.90 -13.12
CA ASN A 179 10.43 -6.76 -12.16
C ASN A 179 11.12 -5.94 -11.08
N GLU A 180 11.63 -4.75 -11.41
CA GLU A 180 12.27 -3.86 -10.45
C GLU A 180 11.28 -3.26 -9.45
N ARG A 181 10.11 -2.84 -9.92
CA ARG A 181 9.03 -2.37 -9.02
C ARG A 181 8.53 -3.48 -8.11
N LEU A 182 8.40 -4.69 -8.62
CA LEU A 182 8.07 -5.87 -7.80
C LEU A 182 9.17 -6.19 -6.80
N SER A 183 10.44 -6.06 -7.19
CA SER A 183 11.58 -6.26 -6.29
C SER A 183 11.61 -5.24 -5.15
N LEU A 184 11.27 -3.96 -5.40
CA LEU A 184 11.19 -2.94 -4.36
C LEU A 184 10.13 -3.28 -3.29
N ILE A 185 8.98 -3.81 -3.71
CA ILE A 185 7.95 -4.27 -2.79
C ILE A 185 8.46 -5.46 -1.96
N HIS A 186 9.29 -6.34 -2.56
CA HIS A 186 9.84 -7.52 -1.87
C HIS A 186 11.10 -7.24 -1.06
N ILE A 187 11.92 -6.25 -1.43
CA ILE A 187 13.14 -5.90 -0.71
C ILE A 187 12.82 -5.12 0.58
N SER A 188 11.77 -4.31 0.60
CA SER A 188 11.30 -3.64 1.81
C SER A 188 10.66 -4.62 2.82
N GLU A 189 10.27 -5.81 2.36
CA GLU A 189 9.91 -6.93 3.22
C GLU A 189 11.11 -7.87 3.35
N PRO A 190 11.73 -8.02 4.53
CA PRO A 190 12.66 -9.12 4.75
C PRO A 190 11.87 -10.43 4.66
N THR A 191 11.71 -10.95 3.46
CA THR A 191 11.24 -12.31 3.30
C THR A 191 12.23 -13.20 4.02
N ARG A 192 11.79 -13.80 5.09
CA ARG A 192 12.39 -14.98 5.68
C ARG A 192 12.38 -16.08 4.61
N LEU A 193 13.35 -16.03 3.72
CA LEU A 193 13.81 -17.21 3.01
C LEU A 193 14.75 -17.92 3.97
N ALA A 194 14.17 -18.73 4.81
CA ALA A 194 14.86 -19.82 5.48
C ALA A 194 14.39 -21.11 4.82
#